data_2c08647dbc396f0e8c052c1ea744bcd4
#
_entry.id   2c08647dbc396f0e8c052c1ea744bcd4
#
_cell.length_a   1.000
_cell.length_b   1.000
_cell.length_c   1.000
_cell.angle_alpha   90.00
_cell.angle_beta   90.00
_cell.angle_gamma   90.00
#
_symmetry.space_group_name_H-M   'P 1'
#
loop_
_entity.id
_entity.type
_entity.pdbx_description
1 polymer ?
#
loop_
_entity_poly.entity_id
_entity_poly.type
_entity_poly.pdbx_seq_one_letter_code
_entity_poly.pdbx_strand_id
1 'polypeptide(L)'
;MDIIVGVDRLQILREALDLHKEELQLSQQQLLLLEHLESNIDPKSIPTVYAITPTYYRYVQKAELTRISQTLKLVPNVHWIVVEDSEEKTNLVRNLILESKLIVTHLNAKTPPLEKFKDKERWKKHRGVEQRNAALAWLRNNLHLNKDKGVVYFMDDDNTYSVKLFHEMRKVKKVGVWPVGLVGGLNVETPILDSATGKVKRYKSGWKPNRKFAIDMAGFAINLDLILAKPQASFSYQMEKGLQESEFLSYFTTKEELEPLADNCTKVYVWHTRTEKPNVNGVVDGFEV
;
A
#
# COMPACT_ATOMS: atom_id res chain seq x y z
N MET A 1 -23.48 -0.91 60.18
CA MET A 1 -23.12 -1.98 59.24
C MET A 1 -22.54 -1.41 57.92
N ASP A 2 -22.92 -0.23 57.51
CA ASP A 2 -22.52 0.35 56.20
C ASP A 2 -21.08 0.83 56.08
N ILE A 3 -20.38 1.09 57.18
CA ILE A 3 -18.99 1.58 57.18
C ILE A 3 -18.00 0.44 56.86
N ILE A 4 -18.27 -0.77 57.33
CA ILE A 4 -17.38 -1.95 57.12
C ILE A 4 -17.40 -2.37 55.64
N VAL A 5 -18.57 -2.34 55.01
CA VAL A 5 -18.71 -2.67 53.58
C VAL A 5 -18.00 -1.66 52.69
N GLY A 6 -17.92 -0.39 53.10
CA GLY A 6 -17.21 0.67 52.35
C GLY A 6 -15.68 0.54 52.39
N VAL A 7 -15.12 0.02 53.50
CA VAL A 7 -13.67 -0.18 53.63
C VAL A 7 -13.19 -1.34 52.76
N ASP A 8 -13.90 -2.46 52.76
CA ASP A 8 -13.58 -3.61 51.90
C ASP A 8 -13.61 -3.24 50.38
N ARG A 9 -14.59 -2.45 49.99
CA ARG A 9 -14.71 -2.01 48.59
C ARG A 9 -13.58 -1.08 48.16
N LEU A 10 -13.12 -0.21 49.07
CA LEU A 10 -11.97 0.69 48.80
C LEU A 10 -10.66 -0.09 48.71
N GLN A 11 -10.52 -1.14 49.52
CA GLN A 11 -9.33 -1.99 49.49
C GLN A 11 -9.24 -2.79 48.18
N ILE A 12 -10.33 -3.41 47.74
CA ILE A 12 -10.42 -4.10 46.46
C ILE A 12 -10.10 -3.15 45.27
N LEU A 13 -10.61 -1.91 45.29
CA LEU A 13 -10.32 -0.93 44.28
C LEU A 13 -8.85 -0.50 44.27
N ARG A 14 -8.19 -0.42 45.44
CA ARG A 14 -6.76 -0.12 45.53
C ARG A 14 -5.93 -1.26 44.96
N GLU A 15 -6.22 -2.48 45.32
CA GLU A 15 -5.52 -3.67 44.80
C GLU A 15 -5.68 -3.80 43.28
N ALA A 16 -6.89 -3.56 42.75
CA ALA A 16 -7.12 -3.54 41.32
C ALA A 16 -6.36 -2.41 40.58
N LEU A 17 -6.24 -1.23 41.23
CA LEU A 17 -5.49 -0.10 40.70
C LEU A 17 -3.98 -0.39 40.67
N ASP A 18 -3.47 -1.04 41.73
CA ASP A 18 -2.05 -1.37 41.79
C ASP A 18 -1.67 -2.46 40.78
N LEU A 19 -2.51 -3.49 40.60
CA LEU A 19 -2.35 -4.47 39.52
C LEU A 19 -2.33 -3.79 38.13
N HIS A 20 -3.23 -2.84 37.90
CA HIS A 20 -3.27 -2.10 36.60
C HIS A 20 -2.02 -1.25 36.37
N LYS A 21 -1.45 -0.68 37.44
CA LYS A 21 -0.18 0.07 37.37
C LYS A 21 0.99 -0.86 37.02
N GLU A 22 1.05 -2.04 37.61
CA GLU A 22 2.09 -3.04 37.30
C GLU A 22 2.00 -3.53 35.86
N GLU A 23 0.79 -3.82 35.35
CA GLU A 23 0.55 -4.19 33.95
C GLU A 23 0.98 -3.07 32.99
N LEU A 24 0.69 -1.80 33.30
CA LEU A 24 1.08 -0.66 32.54
C LEU A 24 2.60 -0.48 32.48
N GLN A 25 3.28 -0.65 33.63
CA GLN A 25 4.74 -0.59 33.71
C GLN A 25 5.39 -1.70 32.89
N LEU A 26 4.88 -2.93 32.96
CA LEU A 26 5.38 -4.06 32.20
C LEU A 26 5.20 -3.81 30.67
N SER A 27 4.04 -3.28 30.27
CA SER A 27 3.76 -2.91 28.89
C SER A 27 4.69 -1.82 28.38
N GLN A 28 4.99 -0.80 29.20
CA GLN A 28 5.96 0.25 28.87
C GLN A 28 7.39 -0.29 28.73
N GLN A 29 7.82 -1.20 29.60
CA GLN A 29 9.14 -1.83 29.47
C GLN A 29 9.25 -2.69 28.21
N GLN A 30 8.19 -3.43 27.86
CA GLN A 30 8.14 -4.19 26.61
C GLN A 30 8.23 -3.29 25.37
N LEU A 31 7.54 -2.15 25.39
CA LEU A 31 7.60 -1.17 24.31
C LEU A 31 9.02 -0.61 24.15
N LEU A 32 9.67 -0.19 25.24
CA LEU A 32 11.05 0.30 25.21
C LEU A 32 12.03 -0.76 24.72
N LEU A 33 11.84 -2.03 25.09
CA LEU A 33 12.67 -3.13 24.61
C LEU A 33 12.48 -3.33 23.10
N LEU A 34 11.23 -3.27 22.60
CA LEU A 34 10.93 -3.37 21.17
C LEU A 34 11.56 -2.21 20.38
N GLU A 35 11.42 -0.98 20.87
CA GLU A 35 12.06 0.21 20.27
C GLU A 35 13.59 0.09 20.24
N HIS A 36 14.19 -0.44 21.30
CA HIS A 36 15.63 -0.69 21.35
C HIS A 36 16.06 -1.79 20.36
N LEU A 37 15.29 -2.87 20.23
CA LEU A 37 15.55 -3.93 19.28
C LEU A 37 15.38 -3.42 17.83
N GLU A 38 14.35 -2.62 17.56
CA GLU A 38 14.14 -2.01 16.24
C GLU A 38 15.26 -1.02 15.89
N SER A 39 15.77 -0.24 16.85
CA SER A 39 16.89 0.72 16.61
C SER A 39 18.21 0.04 16.31
N ASN A 40 18.40 -1.21 16.71
CA ASN A 40 19.62 -1.98 16.45
C ASN A 40 19.56 -2.83 15.16
N ILE A 41 18.41 -2.87 14.48
CA ILE A 41 18.32 -3.54 13.18
C ILE A 41 18.93 -2.63 12.12
N ASP A 42 19.99 -3.09 11.44
CA ASP A 42 20.50 -2.41 10.24
C ASP A 42 19.35 -2.30 9.21
N PRO A 43 18.91 -1.09 8.86
CA PRO A 43 17.82 -0.92 7.88
C PRO A 43 18.10 -1.63 6.56
N LYS A 44 19.37 -1.84 6.20
CA LYS A 44 19.78 -2.56 4.98
C LYS A 44 19.57 -4.07 5.09
N SER A 45 19.43 -4.62 6.30
CA SER A 45 19.19 -6.05 6.51
C SER A 45 17.76 -6.47 6.23
N ILE A 46 16.81 -5.53 6.24
CA ILE A 46 15.41 -5.80 5.96
C ILE A 46 15.09 -5.71 4.46
N PRO A 47 14.19 -6.52 3.91
CA PRO A 47 13.82 -6.46 2.49
C PRO A 47 13.32 -5.08 2.08
N THR A 48 13.78 -4.56 0.94
CA THR A 48 13.36 -3.26 0.41
C THR A 48 11.90 -3.31 -0.04
N VAL A 49 11.13 -2.28 0.29
CA VAL A 49 9.80 -2.07 -0.33
C VAL A 49 9.97 -1.15 -1.53
N TYR A 50 9.74 -1.68 -2.72
CA TYR A 50 9.67 -0.91 -3.97
C TYR A 50 8.24 -0.44 -4.18
N ALA A 51 7.94 0.77 -3.71
CA ALA A 51 6.62 1.38 -3.79
C ALA A 51 6.45 2.14 -5.11
N ILE A 52 5.60 1.65 -6.00
CA ILE A 52 5.36 2.22 -7.34
C ILE A 52 4.12 3.10 -7.29
N THR A 53 4.28 4.39 -7.55
CA THR A 53 3.20 5.37 -7.55
C THR A 53 3.02 6.00 -8.94
N PRO A 54 2.01 5.58 -9.72
CA PRO A 54 1.54 6.33 -10.86
C PRO A 54 0.93 7.65 -10.42
N THR A 55 1.27 8.74 -11.08
CA THR A 55 0.67 10.06 -10.80
C THR A 55 0.44 10.85 -12.08
N TYR A 56 -0.47 11.81 -12.07
CA TYR A 56 -0.75 12.69 -13.19
C TYR A 56 -1.14 14.07 -12.69
N TYR A 57 -0.99 15.06 -13.56
CA TYR A 57 -1.32 16.44 -13.21
C TYR A 57 -2.79 16.62 -12.84
N ARG A 58 -3.03 17.16 -11.64
CA ARG A 58 -4.32 17.62 -11.12
C ARG A 58 -4.08 18.58 -9.94
N TYR A 59 -5.04 19.43 -9.61
CA TYR A 59 -4.91 20.42 -8.53
C TYR A 59 -4.51 19.84 -7.16
N VAL A 60 -4.86 18.60 -6.89
CA VAL A 60 -4.56 17.94 -5.61
C VAL A 60 -3.28 17.09 -5.66
N GLN A 61 -2.58 17.02 -6.80
CA GLN A 61 -1.42 16.14 -6.99
C GLN A 61 -0.33 16.36 -5.94
N LYS A 62 0.05 17.62 -5.71
CA LYS A 62 1.08 17.96 -4.72
C LYS A 62 0.68 17.54 -3.30
N ALA A 63 -0.57 17.82 -2.90
CA ALA A 63 -1.09 17.46 -1.59
C ALA A 63 -1.11 15.93 -1.37
N GLU A 64 -1.51 15.16 -2.38
CA GLU A 64 -1.57 13.70 -2.32
C GLU A 64 -0.16 13.09 -2.25
N LEU A 65 0.75 13.51 -3.12
CA LEU A 65 2.14 13.07 -3.08
C LEU A 65 2.86 13.48 -1.78
N THR A 66 2.52 14.66 -1.22
CA THR A 66 3.01 15.08 0.10
C THR A 66 2.55 14.11 1.18
N ARG A 67 1.27 13.75 1.22
CA ARG A 67 0.71 12.77 2.17
C ARG A 67 1.44 11.44 2.10
N ILE A 68 1.64 10.90 0.88
CA ILE A 68 2.40 9.66 0.67
C ILE A 68 3.84 9.81 1.17
N SER A 69 4.54 10.87 0.79
CA SER A 69 5.92 11.08 1.19
C SER A 69 6.08 11.11 2.71
N GLN A 70 5.14 11.73 3.43
CA GLN A 70 5.13 11.75 4.90
C GLN A 70 4.94 10.35 5.50
N THR A 71 4.07 9.54 4.92
CA THR A 71 3.91 8.14 5.34
C THR A 71 5.19 7.33 5.08
N LEU A 72 5.77 7.45 3.89
CA LEU A 72 6.97 6.69 3.51
C LEU A 72 8.22 7.08 4.31
N LYS A 73 8.30 8.31 4.84
CA LYS A 73 9.38 8.72 5.77
C LYS A 73 9.43 7.87 7.05
N LEU A 74 8.31 7.29 7.45
CA LEU A 74 8.21 6.42 8.62
C LEU A 74 8.51 4.95 8.29
N VAL A 75 8.75 4.63 7.01
CA VAL A 75 8.99 3.26 6.54
C VAL A 75 10.48 3.07 6.30
N PRO A 76 11.19 2.26 7.11
CA PRO A 76 12.60 1.98 6.87
C PRO A 76 12.79 1.19 5.56
N ASN A 77 13.91 1.39 4.89
CA ASN A 77 14.30 0.70 3.66
C ASN A 77 13.18 0.65 2.60
N VAL A 78 12.67 1.82 2.23
CA VAL A 78 11.72 2.01 1.13
C VAL A 78 12.43 2.67 -0.06
N HIS A 79 12.15 2.18 -1.26
CA HIS A 79 12.52 2.82 -2.51
C HIS A 79 11.24 3.24 -3.23
N TRP A 80 10.98 4.54 -3.31
CA TRP A 80 9.80 5.08 -3.93
C TRP A 80 10.01 5.30 -5.42
N ILE A 81 9.18 4.69 -6.28
CA ILE A 81 9.25 4.85 -7.74
C ILE A 81 8.02 5.67 -8.17
N VAL A 82 8.22 6.96 -8.40
CA VAL A 82 7.18 7.88 -8.87
C VAL A 82 7.21 7.94 -10.38
N VAL A 83 6.07 7.69 -11.02
CA VAL A 83 5.96 7.71 -12.48
C VAL A 83 4.86 8.65 -12.93
N GLU A 84 5.23 9.75 -13.56
CA GLU A 84 4.29 10.75 -14.06
C GLU A 84 3.66 10.35 -15.40
N ASP A 85 2.35 10.57 -15.54
CA ASP A 85 1.66 10.54 -16.85
C ASP A 85 1.88 11.87 -17.60
N SER A 86 3.08 12.06 -18.10
CA SER A 86 3.54 13.29 -18.76
C SER A 86 4.60 12.99 -19.81
N GLU A 87 4.79 13.95 -20.75
CA GLU A 87 5.89 13.89 -21.72
C GLU A 87 7.25 14.00 -21.05
N GLU A 88 7.34 14.88 -20.05
CA GLU A 88 8.55 15.19 -19.31
C GLU A 88 8.28 15.21 -17.81
N LYS A 89 9.32 15.02 -17.02
CA LYS A 89 9.25 15.14 -15.55
C LYS A 89 8.98 16.58 -15.15
N THR A 90 7.91 16.81 -14.38
CA THR A 90 7.51 18.15 -13.97
C THR A 90 8.36 18.67 -12.82
N ASN A 91 8.51 19.99 -12.73
CA ASN A 91 9.23 20.64 -11.63
C ASN A 91 8.51 20.43 -10.29
N LEU A 92 7.17 20.44 -10.28
CA LEU A 92 6.37 20.18 -9.08
C LEU A 92 6.75 18.86 -8.42
N VAL A 93 6.74 17.76 -9.19
CA VAL A 93 7.07 16.43 -8.66
C VAL A 93 8.54 16.34 -8.32
N ARG A 94 9.44 16.93 -9.13
CA ARG A 94 10.88 16.97 -8.84
C ARG A 94 11.18 17.66 -7.51
N ASN A 95 10.60 18.83 -7.26
CA ASN A 95 10.81 19.59 -6.03
C ASN A 95 10.29 18.82 -4.81
N LEU A 96 9.09 18.26 -4.90
CA LEU A 96 8.50 17.43 -3.84
C LEU A 96 9.39 16.22 -3.50
N ILE A 97 9.93 15.54 -4.50
CA ILE A 97 10.85 14.40 -4.30
C ILE A 97 12.11 14.85 -3.57
N LEU A 98 12.72 15.97 -3.96
CA LEU A 98 13.90 16.52 -3.30
C LEU A 98 13.62 16.87 -1.82
N GLU A 99 12.49 17.50 -1.55
CA GLU A 99 12.04 17.83 -0.19
C GLU A 99 11.72 16.60 0.66
N SER A 100 11.32 15.50 0.03
CA SER A 100 11.00 14.26 0.74
C SER A 100 12.20 13.63 1.42
N LYS A 101 13.41 13.79 0.88
CA LYS A 101 14.66 13.14 1.34
C LYS A 101 14.59 11.61 1.34
N LEU A 102 13.64 11.02 0.61
CA LEU A 102 13.53 9.58 0.42
C LEU A 102 14.47 9.10 -0.70
N ILE A 103 14.72 7.80 -0.75
CA ILE A 103 15.31 7.17 -1.92
C ILE A 103 14.22 7.06 -2.98
N VAL A 104 14.33 7.86 -4.05
CA VAL A 104 13.29 7.95 -5.09
C VAL A 104 13.87 7.75 -6.48
N THR A 105 13.18 6.94 -7.27
CA THR A 105 13.33 6.93 -8.72
C THR A 105 12.16 7.71 -9.35
N HIS A 106 12.47 8.78 -10.04
CA HIS A 106 11.49 9.60 -10.75
C HIS A 106 11.49 9.25 -12.23
N LEU A 107 10.37 8.76 -12.73
CA LEU A 107 10.15 8.40 -14.12
C LEU A 107 8.97 9.19 -14.70
N ASN A 108 8.84 9.17 -16.02
CA ASN A 108 7.66 9.60 -16.74
C ASN A 108 7.35 8.62 -17.86
N ALA A 109 6.08 8.42 -18.11
CA ALA A 109 5.56 7.62 -19.22
C ALA A 109 4.17 8.15 -19.55
N LYS A 110 3.98 8.69 -20.75
CA LYS A 110 2.72 9.30 -21.16
C LYS A 110 1.72 8.25 -21.62
N THR A 111 0.50 8.35 -21.13
CA THR A 111 -0.63 7.56 -21.63
C THR A 111 -0.90 7.92 -23.11
N PRO A 112 -0.98 6.94 -24.02
CA PRO A 112 -1.25 7.20 -25.44
C PRO A 112 -2.54 7.99 -25.63
N PRO A 113 -2.62 8.91 -26.61
CA PRO A 113 -3.79 9.77 -26.83
C PRO A 113 -5.10 8.99 -27.02
N LEU A 114 -5.05 7.83 -27.70
CA LEU A 114 -6.21 6.96 -27.91
C LEU A 114 -6.72 6.31 -26.62
N GLU A 115 -5.87 6.20 -25.61
CA GLU A 115 -6.19 5.64 -24.30
C GLU A 115 -6.53 6.72 -23.26
N LYS A 116 -6.37 8.02 -23.61
CA LYS A 116 -6.79 9.14 -22.77
C LYS A 116 -8.31 9.26 -22.72
N PHE A 117 -8.81 9.77 -21.60
CA PHE A 117 -10.23 9.92 -21.33
C PHE A 117 -10.78 11.24 -21.80
N LYS A 118 -12.02 11.22 -22.32
CA LYS A 118 -12.95 12.36 -22.19
C LYS A 118 -13.63 12.22 -20.82
N ASP A 119 -13.75 13.29 -20.05
CA ASP A 119 -14.17 13.30 -18.63
C ASP A 119 -15.39 12.44 -18.28
N LYS A 120 -16.35 12.31 -19.19
CA LYS A 120 -17.58 11.53 -18.99
C LYS A 120 -17.43 9.99 -19.10
N GLU A 121 -16.27 9.51 -19.56
CA GLU A 121 -16.04 8.08 -19.84
C GLU A 121 -14.87 7.47 -19.05
N ARG A 122 -14.38 8.18 -18.02
CA ARG A 122 -13.25 7.74 -17.18
C ARG A 122 -13.36 6.31 -16.67
N TRP A 123 -14.56 5.85 -16.42
CA TRP A 123 -14.84 4.52 -15.96
C TRP A 123 -14.65 3.43 -17.02
N LYS A 124 -14.49 3.79 -18.30
CA LYS A 124 -14.42 2.82 -19.43
C LYS A 124 -12.99 2.40 -19.82
N LYS A 125 -11.92 3.01 -19.27
CA LYS A 125 -10.54 2.73 -19.68
C LYS A 125 -9.62 2.39 -18.51
N HIS A 126 -8.52 1.71 -18.78
CA HIS A 126 -7.50 1.40 -17.79
C HIS A 126 -6.62 2.62 -17.48
N ARG A 127 -6.18 2.76 -16.24
CA ARG A 127 -5.31 3.85 -15.81
C ARG A 127 -3.97 3.30 -15.34
N GLY A 128 -2.93 4.11 -15.48
CA GLY A 128 -1.62 3.81 -14.94
C GLY A 128 -0.92 2.61 -15.60
N VAL A 129 -1.36 2.19 -16.79
CA VAL A 129 -0.76 1.05 -17.52
C VAL A 129 0.69 1.37 -17.89
N GLU A 130 0.93 2.47 -18.61
CA GLU A 130 2.28 2.86 -19.02
C GLU A 130 3.17 3.14 -17.83
N GLN A 131 2.63 3.81 -16.81
CA GLN A 131 3.39 4.20 -15.62
C GLN A 131 3.83 2.97 -14.84
N ARG A 132 2.95 2.00 -14.61
CA ARG A 132 3.31 0.75 -13.93
C ARG A 132 4.29 -0.08 -14.76
N ASN A 133 4.11 -0.13 -16.07
CA ASN A 133 5.02 -0.83 -16.97
C ASN A 133 6.40 -0.17 -17.02
N ALA A 134 6.49 1.16 -17.02
CA ALA A 134 7.76 1.88 -16.94
C ALA A 134 8.51 1.57 -15.64
N ALA A 135 7.80 1.51 -14.51
CA ALA A 135 8.39 1.09 -13.23
C ALA A 135 8.86 -0.36 -13.25
N LEU A 136 8.07 -1.29 -13.82
CA LEU A 136 8.48 -2.70 -13.97
C LEU A 136 9.71 -2.84 -14.85
N ALA A 137 9.79 -2.07 -15.93
CA ALA A 137 10.96 -2.05 -16.80
C ALA A 137 12.20 -1.51 -16.04
N TRP A 138 12.03 -0.45 -15.24
CA TRP A 138 13.11 0.08 -14.42
C TRP A 138 13.62 -0.97 -13.41
N LEU A 139 12.73 -1.66 -12.70
CA LEU A 139 13.12 -2.72 -11.76
C LEU A 139 13.96 -3.80 -12.45
N ARG A 140 13.51 -4.28 -13.62
CA ARG A 140 14.20 -5.34 -14.39
C ARG A 140 15.54 -4.91 -14.95
N ASN A 141 15.71 -3.63 -15.28
CA ASN A 141 16.94 -3.10 -15.86
C ASN A 141 17.99 -2.73 -14.80
N ASN A 142 17.58 -2.49 -13.56
CA ASN A 142 18.45 -1.94 -12.53
C ASN A 142 18.67 -2.88 -11.34
N LEU A 143 17.87 -3.93 -11.19
CA LEU A 143 17.94 -4.88 -10.08
C LEU A 143 18.25 -6.28 -10.58
N HIS A 144 18.87 -7.09 -9.72
CA HIS A 144 19.39 -8.39 -10.08
C HIS A 144 18.70 -9.50 -9.28
N LEU A 145 18.22 -10.52 -10.01
CA LEU A 145 17.62 -11.74 -9.44
C LEU A 145 18.57 -12.38 -8.42
N ASN A 146 18.03 -12.83 -7.29
CA ASN A 146 18.71 -13.44 -6.16
C ASN A 146 19.75 -12.57 -5.43
N LYS A 147 20.01 -11.35 -5.88
CA LYS A 147 20.95 -10.41 -5.26
C LYS A 147 20.18 -9.33 -4.49
N ASP A 148 19.28 -8.64 -5.19
CA ASP A 148 18.45 -7.60 -4.60
C ASP A 148 17.22 -8.24 -3.93
N LYS A 149 16.94 -7.87 -2.67
CA LYS A 149 15.85 -8.45 -1.88
C LYS A 149 14.77 -7.41 -1.63
N GLY A 150 13.52 -7.81 -1.81
CA GLY A 150 12.41 -6.91 -1.54
C GLY A 150 11.06 -7.39 -2.05
N VAL A 151 10.11 -6.49 -1.94
CA VAL A 151 8.74 -6.65 -2.43
C VAL A 151 8.34 -5.48 -3.30
N VAL A 152 7.56 -5.73 -4.33
CA VAL A 152 7.01 -4.71 -5.23
C VAL A 152 5.56 -4.46 -4.87
N TYR A 153 5.23 -3.21 -4.62
CA TYR A 153 3.90 -2.77 -4.23
C TYR A 153 3.41 -1.62 -5.11
N PHE A 154 2.20 -1.76 -5.65
CA PHE A 154 1.55 -0.71 -6.45
C PHE A 154 0.74 0.19 -5.53
N MET A 155 1.15 1.44 -5.41
CA MET A 155 0.69 2.41 -4.42
C MET A 155 0.09 3.62 -5.12
N ASP A 156 -1.23 3.65 -5.30
CA ASP A 156 -1.91 4.78 -5.94
C ASP A 156 -1.79 6.04 -5.07
N ASP A 157 -1.67 7.21 -5.71
CA ASP A 157 -1.33 8.47 -5.04
C ASP A 157 -2.48 9.08 -4.21
N ASP A 158 -3.72 8.62 -4.41
CA ASP A 158 -4.91 9.09 -3.68
C ASP A 158 -5.38 8.15 -2.55
N ASN A 159 -4.78 6.97 -2.39
CA ASN A 159 -5.08 6.05 -1.30
C ASN A 159 -4.46 6.50 0.04
N THR A 160 -4.93 5.89 1.13
CA THR A 160 -4.37 6.09 2.48
C THR A 160 -3.75 4.79 2.98
N TYR A 161 -2.55 4.89 3.58
CA TYR A 161 -1.73 3.76 3.96
C TYR A 161 -1.28 3.86 5.42
N SER A 162 -1.46 2.77 6.18
CA SER A 162 -0.84 2.61 7.50
C SER A 162 0.62 2.15 7.35
N VAL A 163 1.51 2.62 8.19
CA VAL A 163 2.89 2.13 8.26
C VAL A 163 2.94 0.61 8.54
N LYS A 164 1.98 0.08 9.29
CA LYS A 164 1.84 -1.35 9.55
C LYS A 164 1.74 -2.21 8.28
N LEU A 165 1.17 -1.67 7.21
CA LEU A 165 1.08 -2.37 5.93
C LEU A 165 2.46 -2.73 5.38
N PHE A 166 3.41 -1.79 5.46
CA PHE A 166 4.77 -1.99 4.95
C PHE A 166 5.56 -3.01 5.78
N HIS A 167 5.28 -3.14 7.07
CA HIS A 167 5.83 -4.22 7.88
C HIS A 167 5.25 -5.58 7.48
N GLU A 168 3.93 -5.65 7.23
CA GLU A 168 3.27 -6.88 6.79
C GLU A 168 3.79 -7.35 5.42
N MET A 169 3.89 -6.46 4.43
CA MET A 169 4.29 -6.85 3.08
C MET A 169 5.73 -7.38 2.99
N ARG A 170 6.62 -7.05 3.93
CA ARG A 170 7.97 -7.64 3.98
C ARG A 170 8.00 -9.12 4.31
N LYS A 171 6.92 -9.67 4.85
CA LYS A 171 6.77 -11.11 5.12
C LYS A 171 6.48 -11.91 3.85
N VAL A 172 6.18 -11.25 2.73
CA VAL A 172 5.83 -11.88 1.45
C VAL A 172 6.98 -12.69 0.90
N LYS A 173 6.73 -13.98 0.66
CA LYS A 173 7.67 -14.91 0.03
C LYS A 173 7.42 -15.03 -1.47
N LYS A 174 6.15 -15.00 -1.89
CA LYS A 174 5.70 -15.03 -3.29
C LYS A 174 4.76 -13.87 -3.60
N VAL A 175 3.48 -14.00 -3.23
CA VAL A 175 2.43 -12.99 -3.43
C VAL A 175 1.58 -12.88 -2.17
N GLY A 176 1.74 -11.79 -1.45
CA GLY A 176 0.97 -11.48 -0.25
C GLY A 176 -0.31 -10.75 -0.57
N VAL A 177 -1.37 -11.02 0.20
CA VAL A 177 -2.69 -10.39 0.05
C VAL A 177 -3.27 -9.97 1.39
N TRP A 178 -4.07 -8.91 1.39
CA TRP A 178 -4.70 -8.33 2.58
C TRP A 178 -6.00 -7.59 2.25
N PRO A 179 -6.82 -7.25 3.27
CA PRO A 179 -8.02 -6.46 3.08
C PRO A 179 -7.73 -5.03 2.64
N VAL A 180 -8.63 -4.47 1.82
CA VAL A 180 -8.63 -3.06 1.43
C VAL A 180 -9.94 -2.42 1.88
N GLY A 181 -9.85 -1.31 2.59
CA GLY A 181 -11.01 -0.54 3.02
C GLY A 181 -11.57 0.35 1.92
N LEU A 182 -12.88 0.62 1.96
CA LEU A 182 -13.58 1.61 1.16
C LEU A 182 -13.47 1.39 -0.36
N VAL A 183 -13.54 0.16 -0.82
CA VAL A 183 -13.42 -0.19 -2.23
C VAL A 183 -14.63 -0.99 -2.73
N GLY A 184 -14.95 -0.87 -4.02
CA GLY A 184 -16.02 -1.64 -4.67
C GLY A 184 -17.42 -1.38 -4.11
N GLY A 185 -17.67 -0.25 -3.44
CA GLY A 185 -18.92 0.05 -2.75
C GLY A 185 -19.10 -0.69 -1.42
N LEU A 186 -18.05 -1.36 -0.94
CA LEU A 186 -18.03 -2.03 0.36
C LEU A 186 -17.14 -1.27 1.36
N ASN A 187 -17.42 -1.45 2.65
CA ASN A 187 -16.51 -0.97 3.70
C ASN A 187 -15.16 -1.66 3.64
N VAL A 188 -15.13 -2.95 3.25
CA VAL A 188 -13.92 -3.75 3.12
C VAL A 188 -14.10 -4.80 2.02
N GLU A 189 -13.17 -4.85 1.05
CA GLU A 189 -12.91 -6.02 0.21
C GLU A 189 -11.80 -6.86 0.83
N THR A 190 -11.98 -8.19 0.83
CA THR A 190 -11.02 -9.08 1.49
C THR A 190 -11.02 -10.48 0.90
N PRO A 191 -9.86 -11.16 0.86
CA PRO A 191 -9.82 -12.61 0.73
C PRO A 191 -10.56 -13.28 1.90
N ILE A 192 -11.32 -14.33 1.61
CA ILE A 192 -11.97 -15.20 2.59
C ILE A 192 -11.23 -16.51 2.64
N LEU A 193 -10.74 -16.84 3.82
CA LEU A 193 -9.93 -18.03 4.03
C LEU A 193 -10.78 -19.25 4.32
N ASP A 194 -10.25 -20.39 3.96
CA ASP A 194 -10.73 -21.69 4.42
C ASP A 194 -10.22 -21.93 5.85
N SER A 195 -11.12 -22.21 6.79
CA SER A 195 -10.80 -22.35 8.22
C SER A 195 -9.89 -23.55 8.53
N ALA A 196 -9.90 -24.60 7.69
CA ALA A 196 -9.11 -25.78 7.93
C ALA A 196 -7.67 -25.64 7.38
N THR A 197 -7.51 -24.92 6.27
CA THR A 197 -6.22 -24.83 5.54
C THR A 197 -5.54 -23.47 5.65
N GLY A 198 -6.25 -22.42 6.07
CA GLY A 198 -5.76 -21.03 6.06
C GLY A 198 -5.57 -20.45 4.66
N LYS A 199 -5.89 -21.18 3.60
CA LYS A 199 -5.75 -20.72 2.21
C LYS A 199 -6.92 -19.87 1.74
N VAL A 200 -6.67 -19.03 0.73
CA VAL A 200 -7.74 -18.23 0.12
C VAL A 200 -8.73 -19.13 -0.61
N LYS A 201 -9.97 -19.13 -0.16
CA LYS A 201 -11.09 -19.92 -0.73
C LYS A 201 -11.89 -19.12 -1.73
N ARG A 202 -12.21 -17.87 -1.39
CA ARG A 202 -13.02 -16.94 -2.19
C ARG A 202 -12.71 -15.50 -1.79
N TYR A 203 -13.43 -14.55 -2.39
CA TYR A 203 -13.27 -13.13 -2.06
C TYR A 203 -14.62 -12.51 -1.67
N LYS A 204 -14.60 -11.58 -0.71
CA LYS A 204 -15.66 -10.62 -0.50
C LYS A 204 -15.28 -9.38 -1.30
N SER A 205 -15.89 -9.17 -2.46
CA SER A 205 -15.64 -8.06 -3.36
C SER A 205 -16.95 -7.51 -3.91
N GLY A 206 -17.07 -6.19 -4.01
CA GLY A 206 -18.24 -5.52 -4.53
C GLY A 206 -18.35 -5.57 -6.06
N TRP A 207 -17.23 -5.88 -6.74
CA TRP A 207 -17.20 -5.92 -8.20
C TRP A 207 -16.69 -7.27 -8.71
N LYS A 208 -17.49 -7.98 -9.54
CA LYS A 208 -17.19 -9.29 -10.13
C LYS A 208 -16.46 -10.23 -9.12
N PRO A 209 -17.11 -10.64 -8.01
CA PRO A 209 -16.47 -11.40 -6.93
C PRO A 209 -15.91 -12.76 -7.37
N ASN A 210 -16.38 -13.27 -8.51
CA ASN A 210 -15.97 -14.56 -9.09
C ASN A 210 -14.79 -14.44 -10.06
N ARG A 211 -14.21 -13.23 -10.28
CA ARG A 211 -12.98 -13.10 -11.07
C ARG A 211 -11.84 -13.85 -10.41
N LYS A 212 -10.84 -14.27 -11.18
CA LYS A 212 -9.74 -15.14 -10.72
C LYS A 212 -9.05 -14.60 -9.45
N PHE A 213 -8.78 -13.29 -9.42
CA PHE A 213 -8.29 -12.59 -8.24
C PHE A 213 -9.17 -11.35 -8.02
N ALA A 214 -10.18 -11.48 -7.15
CA ALA A 214 -11.07 -10.36 -6.83
C ALA A 214 -10.45 -9.48 -5.73
N ILE A 215 -9.31 -8.88 -6.04
CA ILE A 215 -8.44 -8.07 -5.16
C ILE A 215 -8.23 -6.72 -5.83
N ASP A 216 -8.26 -5.65 -5.06
CA ASP A 216 -7.88 -4.30 -5.48
C ASP A 216 -6.36 -4.18 -5.66
N MET A 217 -5.89 -3.23 -6.50
CA MET A 217 -4.46 -2.98 -6.74
C MET A 217 -3.68 -2.72 -5.45
N ALA A 218 -4.31 -2.10 -4.46
CA ALA A 218 -3.73 -1.85 -3.15
C ALA A 218 -3.73 -3.08 -2.23
N GLY A 219 -4.35 -4.20 -2.62
CA GLY A 219 -4.58 -5.39 -1.79
C GLY A 219 -3.52 -6.48 -1.90
N PHE A 220 -2.41 -6.26 -2.60
CA PHE A 220 -1.36 -7.26 -2.75
C PHE A 220 0.03 -6.66 -2.93
N ALA A 221 1.06 -7.45 -2.62
CA ALA A 221 2.44 -7.19 -3.04
C ALA A 221 3.09 -8.48 -3.56
N ILE A 222 4.11 -8.33 -4.37
CA ILE A 222 4.79 -9.43 -5.06
C ILE A 222 6.27 -9.41 -4.69
N ASN A 223 6.84 -10.56 -4.38
CA ASN A 223 8.28 -10.69 -4.18
C ASN A 223 9.07 -10.23 -5.42
N LEU A 224 10.13 -9.47 -5.22
CA LEU A 224 10.93 -8.89 -6.28
C LEU A 224 11.48 -9.96 -7.24
N ASP A 225 11.97 -11.06 -6.71
CA ASP A 225 12.55 -12.14 -7.53
C ASP A 225 11.52 -12.71 -8.56
N LEU A 226 10.22 -12.76 -8.20
CA LEU A 226 9.17 -13.16 -9.14
C LEU A 226 8.98 -12.16 -10.27
N ILE A 227 9.04 -10.85 -9.96
CA ILE A 227 8.94 -9.78 -10.96
C ILE A 227 10.12 -9.83 -11.93
N LEU A 228 11.33 -10.04 -11.41
CA LEU A 228 12.55 -10.12 -12.22
C LEU A 228 12.59 -11.41 -13.08
N ALA A 229 12.11 -12.53 -12.56
CA ALA A 229 12.07 -13.82 -13.26
C ALA A 229 10.98 -13.91 -14.37
N LYS A 230 10.04 -12.95 -14.42
CA LYS A 230 8.90 -12.94 -15.36
C LYS A 230 8.88 -11.67 -16.20
N PRO A 231 9.82 -11.46 -17.13
CA PRO A 231 9.92 -10.23 -17.93
C PRO A 231 8.67 -9.94 -18.77
N GLN A 232 7.91 -10.98 -19.17
CA GLN A 232 6.67 -10.85 -19.93
C GLN A 232 5.48 -10.33 -19.13
N ALA A 233 5.55 -10.35 -17.77
CA ALA A 233 4.46 -9.87 -16.94
C ALA A 233 4.36 -8.34 -17.03
N SER A 234 3.23 -7.86 -17.56
CA SER A 234 2.96 -6.44 -17.79
C SER A 234 1.48 -6.15 -17.69
N PHE A 235 1.14 -4.88 -17.50
CA PHE A 235 -0.21 -4.37 -17.65
C PHE A 235 -0.52 -4.09 -19.13
N SER A 236 -1.78 -4.20 -19.55
CA SER A 236 -2.17 -3.98 -20.95
C SER A 236 -3.54 -3.31 -21.07
N TYR A 237 -3.70 -2.46 -22.08
CA TYR A 237 -5.00 -1.89 -22.44
C TYR A 237 -5.95 -2.91 -23.09
N GLN A 238 -5.43 -4.05 -23.54
CA GLN A 238 -6.22 -5.12 -24.15
C GLN A 238 -6.87 -6.05 -23.10
N MET A 239 -6.47 -5.93 -21.83
CA MET A 239 -7.10 -6.68 -20.75
C MET A 239 -8.56 -6.25 -20.59
N GLU A 240 -9.44 -7.18 -20.24
CA GLU A 240 -10.81 -6.83 -19.91
C GLU A 240 -10.82 -5.85 -18.73
N LYS A 241 -11.68 -4.86 -18.82
CA LYS A 241 -11.77 -3.80 -17.84
C LYS A 241 -12.04 -4.33 -16.43
N GLY A 242 -11.24 -3.81 -15.48
CA GLY A 242 -11.25 -4.21 -14.07
C GLY A 242 -10.64 -5.59 -13.83
N LEU A 243 -9.96 -6.19 -14.82
CA LEU A 243 -9.23 -7.44 -14.66
C LEU A 243 -7.70 -7.24 -14.67
N GLN A 244 -7.21 -6.01 -14.60
CA GLN A 244 -5.76 -5.71 -14.58
C GLN A 244 -5.03 -6.49 -13.49
N GLU A 245 -5.57 -6.49 -12.27
CA GLU A 245 -5.03 -7.22 -11.12
C GLU A 245 -5.06 -8.73 -11.38
N SER A 246 -6.20 -9.24 -11.87
CA SER A 246 -6.39 -10.68 -12.13
C SER A 246 -5.44 -11.19 -13.20
N GLU A 247 -5.29 -10.47 -14.29
CA GLU A 247 -4.40 -10.83 -15.39
C GLU A 247 -2.93 -10.74 -14.94
N PHE A 248 -2.55 -9.63 -14.29
CA PHE A 248 -1.18 -9.43 -13.82
C PHE A 248 -0.77 -10.49 -12.78
N LEU A 249 -1.61 -10.77 -11.78
CA LEU A 249 -1.33 -11.79 -10.78
C LEU A 249 -1.23 -13.20 -11.37
N SER A 250 -1.92 -13.47 -12.47
CA SER A 250 -1.88 -14.76 -13.15
C SER A 250 -0.51 -15.17 -13.67
N TYR A 251 0.40 -14.21 -13.87
CA TYR A 251 1.79 -14.52 -14.21
C TYR A 251 2.57 -15.15 -13.06
N PHE A 252 2.15 -14.92 -11.81
CA PHE A 252 2.98 -15.20 -10.63
C PHE A 252 2.42 -16.28 -9.71
N THR A 253 1.11 -16.47 -9.67
CA THR A 253 0.48 -17.27 -8.61
C THR A 253 -0.87 -17.86 -9.04
N THR A 254 -1.36 -18.80 -8.23
CA THR A 254 -2.74 -19.25 -8.20
C THR A 254 -3.43 -18.73 -6.92
N LYS A 255 -4.75 -18.88 -6.84
CA LYS A 255 -5.51 -18.44 -5.66
C LYS A 255 -5.05 -19.18 -4.39
N GLU A 256 -4.75 -20.46 -4.52
CA GLU A 256 -4.36 -21.36 -3.44
C GLU A 256 -2.93 -21.10 -2.92
N GLU A 257 -2.09 -20.42 -3.72
CA GLU A 257 -0.70 -20.07 -3.38
C GLU A 257 -0.56 -18.64 -2.81
N LEU A 258 -1.65 -17.87 -2.78
CA LEU A 258 -1.64 -16.55 -2.16
C LEU A 258 -1.32 -16.66 -0.67
N GLU A 259 -0.59 -15.68 -0.16
CA GLU A 259 -0.15 -15.59 1.24
C GLU A 259 -1.03 -14.57 1.99
N PRO A 260 -2.03 -15.02 2.79
CA PRO A 260 -2.86 -14.11 3.57
C PRO A 260 -2.04 -13.42 4.66
N LEU A 261 -2.03 -12.10 4.67
CA LEU A 261 -1.36 -11.25 5.64
C LEU A 261 -2.37 -10.40 6.43
N ALA A 262 -1.89 -9.44 7.22
CA ALA A 262 -2.72 -8.58 8.05
C ALA A 262 -3.66 -9.38 8.96
N ASP A 263 -3.06 -10.24 9.77
CA ASP A 263 -3.72 -11.13 10.72
C ASP A 263 -4.78 -12.02 10.03
N ASN A 264 -4.31 -12.84 9.07
CA ASN A 264 -5.17 -13.72 8.26
C ASN A 264 -6.32 -12.96 7.57
N CYS A 265 -6.02 -11.80 6.98
CA CYS A 265 -6.98 -10.93 6.30
C CYS A 265 -8.12 -10.42 7.20
N THR A 266 -7.86 -10.16 8.48
CA THR A 266 -8.84 -9.58 9.41
C THR A 266 -8.59 -8.12 9.73
N LYS A 267 -7.39 -7.57 9.42
CA LYS A 267 -7.01 -6.18 9.68
C LYS A 267 -6.93 -5.37 8.40
N VAL A 268 -7.40 -4.14 8.44
CA VAL A 268 -7.33 -3.18 7.33
C VAL A 268 -6.20 -2.20 7.61
N TYR A 269 -5.21 -2.15 6.70
CA TYR A 269 -4.06 -1.26 6.77
C TYR A 269 -3.90 -0.37 5.53
N VAL A 270 -4.82 -0.47 4.57
CA VAL A 270 -4.91 0.39 3.39
C VAL A 270 -6.38 0.69 3.07
N TRP A 271 -6.65 1.91 2.63
CA TRP A 271 -7.98 2.36 2.24
C TRP A 271 -7.92 2.97 0.85
N HIS A 272 -8.84 2.53 -0.02
CA HIS A 272 -9.06 3.11 -1.34
C HIS A 272 -9.82 4.44 -1.18
N THR A 273 -9.10 5.45 -0.72
CA THR A 273 -9.63 6.81 -0.58
C THR A 273 -9.61 7.54 -1.91
N ARG A 274 -10.33 8.65 -1.99
CA ARG A 274 -10.28 9.58 -3.11
C ARG A 274 -10.33 10.99 -2.55
N THR A 275 -9.51 11.87 -3.11
CA THR A 275 -9.60 13.29 -2.81
C THR A 275 -10.71 13.89 -3.65
N GLU A 276 -11.62 14.62 -3.01
CA GLU A 276 -12.68 15.34 -3.71
C GLU A 276 -12.07 16.36 -4.68
N LYS A 277 -12.66 16.49 -5.87
CA LYS A 277 -12.20 17.46 -6.86
C LYS A 277 -12.50 18.86 -6.31
N PRO A 278 -11.46 19.69 -6.08
CA PRO A 278 -11.68 21.03 -5.54
C PRO A 278 -12.42 21.91 -6.55
N ASN A 279 -13.32 22.76 -6.04
CA ASN A 279 -13.93 23.82 -6.83
C ASN A 279 -12.97 25.03 -6.80
N VAL A 280 -12.16 25.16 -7.86
CA VAL A 280 -11.15 26.23 -7.96
C VAL A 280 -11.71 27.34 -8.84
N ASN A 281 -11.94 28.49 -8.26
CA ASN A 281 -12.34 29.71 -8.96
C ASN A 281 -11.13 30.63 -9.17
N GLY A 282 -10.55 30.52 -10.36
CA GLY A 282 -9.39 31.34 -10.78
C GLY A 282 -8.04 30.70 -10.47
N VAL A 283 -7.03 31.17 -11.19
CA VAL A 283 -5.62 30.83 -10.95
C VAL A 283 -4.97 32.02 -10.27
N VAL A 284 -4.25 31.77 -9.19
CA VAL A 284 -3.42 32.79 -8.52
C VAL A 284 -1.97 32.49 -8.91
N ASP A 285 -1.36 33.42 -9.65
CA ASP A 285 0.02 33.29 -10.09
C ASP A 285 1.01 33.42 -8.94
N GLY A 286 2.16 32.75 -9.07
CA GLY A 286 3.25 32.83 -8.10
C GLY A 286 3.23 31.78 -6.99
N PHE A 287 2.24 30.88 -6.98
CA PHE A 287 2.18 29.75 -6.04
C PHE A 287 2.41 28.41 -6.74
N GLU A 288 3.24 27.56 -6.15
CA GLU A 288 3.38 26.16 -6.51
C GLU A 288 2.35 25.32 -5.72
N VAL A 289 1.23 24.99 -6.34
CA VAL A 289 0.12 24.22 -5.75
C VAL A 289 -0.01 22.85 -6.35
#